data_49bb76747f1594a6a144f00fd7f940cd
#
_entry.id   49bb76747f1594a6a144f00fd7f940cd
#
_cell.length_a   1.000
_cell.length_b   1.000
_cell.length_c   1.000
_cell.angle_alpha   90.00
_cell.angle_beta   90.00
_cell.angle_gamma   90.00
#
_symmetry.space_group_name_H-M   'P 1'
#
loop_
_entity.id
_entity.type
_entity.pdbx_description
1 polymer ?
#
loop_
_entity_poly.entity_id
_entity_poly.type
_entity_poly.pdbx_seq_one_letter_code
_entity_poly.pdbx_strand_id
1 'polypeptide(L)'
;MLTGRPTHEPYTGRWPAAASAIDLDTMPDAPAIVFVVDDDVSVRDSLELLIRTAGWQPGIFASAQEFLARPRPAVPCCLVLDVTLPGLSGLELQARLAERTDMPIIFISGHGDVPMTVQAMKAGAIEFLTKPFKDDVLLATIRGALERSRVALRKEAEMGVLRDSYASLTPREQQVMSLVVSGLLNKQVGGELGISEITVKAHRGQVMRKMRADSLPDLVTKAARLGVRSASKR
;
A
#
# COMPACT_ATOMS: atom_id res chain seq x y z
N MET A 1 -31.51 13.34 37.97
CA MET A 1 -30.12 13.85 37.87
C MET A 1 -29.19 12.69 37.70
N LEU A 2 -28.75 12.39 36.48
CA LEU A 2 -27.60 11.51 36.19
C LEU A 2 -27.03 11.98 34.86
N THR A 3 -26.08 12.92 34.96
CA THR A 3 -25.28 13.43 33.87
C THR A 3 -24.01 12.56 33.81
N GLY A 4 -24.07 11.48 33.07
CA GLY A 4 -22.86 10.71 32.67
C GLY A 4 -22.47 11.12 31.26
N ARG A 5 -21.52 12.05 31.13
CA ARG A 5 -20.81 12.26 29.85
C ARG A 5 -20.00 11.00 29.58
N PRO A 6 -20.06 10.38 28.39
CA PRO A 6 -19.09 9.39 27.99
C PRO A 6 -17.75 10.12 27.84
N THR A 7 -16.80 9.79 28.70
CA THR A 7 -15.41 10.22 28.57
C THR A 7 -14.85 9.50 27.34
N HIS A 8 -14.60 10.26 26.29
CA HIS A 8 -13.92 9.84 25.08
C HIS A 8 -12.45 9.55 25.45
N GLU A 9 -12.14 8.32 25.79
CA GLU A 9 -10.74 7.91 25.84
C GLU A 9 -10.25 7.74 24.39
N PRO A 10 -9.24 8.53 23.97
CA PRO A 10 -8.62 8.30 22.67
C PRO A 10 -8.02 6.90 22.68
N TYR A 11 -8.28 6.15 21.61
CA TYR A 11 -7.71 4.81 21.40
C TYR A 11 -6.19 4.84 21.62
N THR A 12 -5.71 4.30 22.74
CA THR A 12 -4.29 4.19 23.11
C THR A 12 -3.65 2.89 22.61
N GLY A 13 -4.36 2.11 21.80
CA GLY A 13 -3.87 0.89 21.20
C GLY A 13 -2.66 1.19 20.29
N ARG A 14 -1.54 0.57 20.61
CA ARG A 14 -0.34 0.60 19.77
C ARG A 14 -0.67 -0.11 18.47
N TRP A 15 -0.68 0.62 17.35
CA TRP A 15 -0.77 0.02 16.02
C TRP A 15 0.34 -1.02 15.88
N PRO A 16 0.08 -2.21 15.30
CA PRO A 16 1.16 -3.12 15.00
C PRO A 16 2.19 -2.38 14.16
N ALA A 17 3.38 -2.18 14.75
CA ALA A 17 4.52 -1.64 14.03
C ALA A 17 4.74 -2.50 12.80
N ALA A 18 5.27 -1.91 11.72
CA ALA A 18 5.64 -2.61 10.50
C ALA A 18 6.42 -3.88 10.86
N ALA A 19 5.69 -4.99 11.00
CA ALA A 19 6.27 -6.29 11.24
C ALA A 19 6.79 -6.80 9.90
N SER A 20 8.05 -7.21 9.89
CA SER A 20 8.64 -7.97 8.81
C SER A 20 7.67 -9.06 8.35
N ALA A 21 7.25 -8.98 7.07
CA ALA A 21 6.48 -9.98 6.36
C ALA A 21 5.30 -10.59 7.14
N ILE A 22 4.22 -9.81 7.31
CA ILE A 22 2.93 -10.39 7.70
C ILE A 22 2.48 -11.26 6.52
N ASP A 23 2.34 -12.56 6.76
CA ASP A 23 1.74 -13.49 5.81
C ASP A 23 0.24 -13.18 5.72
N LEU A 24 -0.12 -12.34 4.75
CA LEU A 24 -1.50 -11.88 4.51
C LEU A 24 -2.45 -13.01 4.07
N ASP A 25 -1.91 -14.16 3.65
CA ASP A 25 -2.71 -15.33 3.27
C ASP A 25 -3.14 -16.17 4.49
N THR A 26 -2.42 -16.04 5.62
CA THR A 26 -2.77 -16.75 6.87
C THR A 26 -3.66 -15.92 7.80
N MET A 27 -3.94 -14.65 7.47
CA MET A 27 -4.81 -13.75 8.25
C MET A 27 -5.99 -13.23 7.41
N PRO A 28 -7.01 -14.05 7.12
CA PRO A 28 -8.23 -13.59 6.45
C PRO A 28 -8.97 -12.50 7.25
N ASP A 29 -8.67 -12.35 8.55
CA ASP A 29 -9.36 -11.47 9.51
C ASP A 29 -8.48 -10.39 10.15
N ALA A 30 -7.38 -9.95 9.52
CA ALA A 30 -6.69 -8.77 10.04
C ALA A 30 -7.68 -7.59 10.08
N PRO A 31 -7.89 -6.93 11.24
CA PRO A 31 -8.89 -5.89 11.37
C PRO A 31 -8.55 -4.74 10.41
N ALA A 32 -9.43 -4.53 9.43
CA ALA A 32 -9.29 -3.43 8.50
C ALA A 32 -9.58 -2.11 9.23
N ILE A 33 -8.81 -1.06 8.91
CA ILE A 33 -8.94 0.24 9.55
C ILE A 33 -9.59 1.23 8.59
N VAL A 34 -10.60 1.92 9.06
CA VAL A 34 -11.21 3.05 8.34
C VAL A 34 -10.88 4.33 9.08
N PHE A 35 -10.00 5.11 8.50
CA PHE A 35 -9.68 6.44 8.99
C PHE A 35 -10.76 7.44 8.60
N VAL A 36 -11.10 8.35 9.52
CA VAL A 36 -12.01 9.46 9.28
C VAL A 36 -11.30 10.73 9.69
N VAL A 37 -11.28 11.70 8.81
CA VAL A 37 -10.79 13.06 9.10
C VAL A 37 -11.89 14.04 8.74
N ASP A 38 -12.48 14.65 9.76
CA ASP A 38 -13.58 15.60 9.65
C ASP A 38 -13.54 16.54 10.88
N ASP A 39 -13.75 17.83 10.75
CA ASP A 39 -13.71 18.78 11.86
C ASP A 39 -15.02 18.80 12.65
N ASP A 40 -16.14 18.34 12.07
CA ASP A 40 -17.44 18.24 12.74
C ASP A 40 -17.49 16.99 13.65
N VAL A 41 -17.62 17.22 14.95
CA VAL A 41 -17.73 16.14 15.96
C VAL A 41 -18.93 15.22 15.71
N SER A 42 -20.06 15.75 15.29
CA SER A 42 -21.28 14.98 15.06
C SER A 42 -21.14 14.02 13.88
N VAL A 43 -20.43 14.46 12.84
CA VAL A 43 -20.09 13.60 11.69
C VAL A 43 -19.12 12.50 12.13
N ARG A 44 -18.07 12.84 12.90
CA ARG A 44 -17.11 11.86 13.39
C ARG A 44 -17.79 10.79 14.27
N ASP A 45 -18.64 11.18 15.22
CA ASP A 45 -19.32 10.25 16.11
C ASP A 45 -20.27 9.32 15.34
N SER A 46 -21.00 9.86 14.37
CA SER A 46 -21.90 9.07 13.52
C SER A 46 -21.13 8.07 12.66
N LEU A 47 -20.02 8.48 12.05
CA LEU A 47 -19.19 7.62 11.23
C LEU A 47 -18.44 6.56 12.06
N GLU A 48 -18.00 6.92 13.27
CA GLU A 48 -17.38 5.97 14.19
C GLU A 48 -18.33 4.81 14.52
N LEU A 49 -19.56 5.13 14.88
CA LEU A 49 -20.59 4.14 15.19
C LEU A 49 -20.90 3.26 13.98
N LEU A 50 -21.06 3.86 12.79
CA LEU A 50 -21.35 3.16 11.56
C LEU A 50 -20.23 2.17 11.18
N ILE A 51 -18.97 2.61 11.26
CA ILE A 51 -17.79 1.82 10.94
C ILE A 51 -17.64 0.64 11.92
N ARG A 52 -17.82 0.89 13.23
CA ARG A 52 -17.80 -0.17 14.25
C ARG A 52 -18.91 -1.20 14.04
N THR A 53 -20.11 -0.76 13.73
CA THR A 53 -21.25 -1.64 13.47
C THR A 53 -21.03 -2.52 12.23
N ALA A 54 -20.29 -2.02 11.26
CA ALA A 54 -19.89 -2.79 10.06
C ALA A 54 -18.74 -3.78 10.31
N GLY A 55 -18.18 -3.83 11.54
CA GLY A 55 -17.10 -4.75 11.94
C GLY A 55 -15.70 -4.25 11.59
N TRP A 56 -15.52 -2.99 11.22
CA TRP A 56 -14.22 -2.39 10.96
C TRP A 56 -13.73 -1.56 12.15
N GLN A 57 -12.41 -1.33 12.20
CA GLN A 57 -11.80 -0.51 13.22
C GLN A 57 -11.78 0.97 12.79
N PRO A 58 -12.45 1.90 13.47
CA PRO A 58 -12.37 3.32 13.17
C PRO A 58 -11.08 3.95 13.71
N GLY A 59 -10.49 4.84 12.95
CA GLY A 59 -9.43 5.75 13.37
C GLY A 59 -9.88 7.19 13.14
N ILE A 60 -10.29 7.89 14.19
CA ILE A 60 -11.00 9.18 14.13
C ILE A 60 -10.04 10.34 14.41
N PHE A 61 -10.06 11.37 13.58
CA PHE A 61 -9.22 12.56 13.67
C PHE A 61 -10.02 13.83 13.39
N ALA A 62 -9.73 14.88 14.16
CA ALA A 62 -10.35 16.19 13.98
C ALA A 62 -9.64 17.08 12.96
N SER A 63 -8.44 16.70 12.53
CA SER A 63 -7.64 17.49 11.58
C SER A 63 -6.69 16.61 10.76
N ALA A 64 -6.29 17.15 9.60
CA ALA A 64 -5.28 16.54 8.75
C ALA A 64 -3.91 16.43 9.44
N GLN A 65 -3.54 17.39 10.30
CA GLN A 65 -2.29 17.37 11.04
C GLN A 65 -2.25 16.23 12.06
N GLU A 66 -3.35 16.03 12.79
CA GLU A 66 -3.47 14.92 13.73
C GLU A 66 -3.34 13.56 13.04
N PHE A 67 -3.98 13.41 11.89
CA PHE A 67 -3.87 12.19 11.06
C PHE A 67 -2.44 11.95 10.58
N LEU A 68 -1.75 12.99 10.06
CA LEU A 68 -0.38 12.87 9.56
C LEU A 68 0.65 12.53 10.64
N ALA A 69 0.37 12.85 11.91
CA ALA A 69 1.23 12.51 13.03
C ALA A 69 1.21 11.02 13.39
N ARG A 70 0.30 10.22 12.82
CA ARG A 70 0.17 8.81 13.11
C ARG A 70 1.05 7.94 12.20
N PRO A 71 1.64 6.85 12.74
CA PRO A 71 2.40 5.92 11.92
C PRO A 71 1.48 5.18 10.93
N ARG A 72 2.06 4.79 9.78
CA ARG A 72 1.35 4.00 8.77
C ARG A 72 1.06 2.59 9.30
N PRO A 73 -0.20 2.11 9.28
CA PRO A 73 -0.49 0.73 9.63
C PRO A 73 -0.08 -0.23 8.50
N ALA A 74 0.30 -1.44 8.86
CA ALA A 74 0.62 -2.52 7.90
C ALA A 74 -0.60 -3.44 7.65
N VAL A 75 -1.81 -2.90 7.79
CA VAL A 75 -3.08 -3.62 7.59
C VAL A 75 -3.95 -2.89 6.57
N PRO A 76 -4.92 -3.57 5.94
CA PRO A 76 -5.83 -2.93 4.99
C PRO A 76 -6.50 -1.71 5.60
N CYS A 77 -6.44 -0.58 4.91
CA CYS A 77 -7.02 0.66 5.41
C CYS A 77 -7.57 1.54 4.27
N CYS A 78 -8.46 2.45 4.61
CA CYS A 78 -8.89 3.54 3.73
C CYS A 78 -9.10 4.81 4.53
N LEU A 79 -9.19 5.94 3.84
CA LEU A 79 -9.41 7.25 4.44
C LEU A 79 -10.73 7.84 3.94
N VAL A 80 -11.66 8.12 4.86
CA VAL A 80 -12.84 8.96 4.64
C VAL A 80 -12.45 10.37 5.06
N LEU A 81 -12.49 11.31 4.14
CA LEU A 81 -11.84 12.61 4.28
C LEU A 81 -12.81 13.74 3.93
N ASP A 82 -13.06 14.64 4.89
CA ASP A 82 -13.74 15.89 4.54
C ASP A 82 -12.84 16.75 3.65
N VAL A 83 -13.45 17.34 2.64
CA VAL A 83 -12.77 18.28 1.75
C VAL A 83 -12.45 19.58 2.48
N THR A 84 -13.41 20.06 3.32
CA THR A 84 -13.34 21.36 3.99
C THR A 84 -12.83 21.19 5.41
N LEU A 85 -11.53 21.19 5.59
CA LEU A 85 -10.90 21.12 6.90
C LEU A 85 -10.21 22.44 7.24
N PRO A 86 -10.18 22.83 8.52
CA PRO A 86 -9.45 24.02 8.96
C PRO A 86 -7.93 23.80 8.81
N GLY A 87 -7.25 24.80 8.29
CA GLY A 87 -5.79 24.78 8.11
C GLY A 87 -5.36 24.03 6.85
N LEU A 88 -5.12 22.73 6.93
CA LEU A 88 -4.77 21.89 5.78
C LEU A 88 -6.03 21.25 5.20
N SER A 89 -6.44 21.66 4.00
CA SER A 89 -7.62 21.13 3.31
C SER A 89 -7.49 19.63 2.97
N GLY A 90 -8.62 18.96 2.74
CA GLY A 90 -8.64 17.56 2.34
C GLY A 90 -7.89 17.30 1.01
N LEU A 91 -7.97 18.22 0.06
CA LEU A 91 -7.23 18.12 -1.22
C LEU A 91 -5.72 18.26 -1.04
N GLU A 92 -5.28 19.14 -0.14
CA GLU A 92 -3.85 19.26 0.19
C GLU A 92 -3.35 18.04 0.96
N LEU A 93 -4.18 17.45 1.83
CA LEU A 93 -3.85 16.18 2.48
C LEU A 93 -3.72 15.06 1.46
N GLN A 94 -4.66 14.95 0.51
CA GLN A 94 -4.56 13.98 -0.60
C GLN A 94 -3.24 14.11 -1.36
N ALA A 95 -2.82 15.33 -1.69
CA ALA A 95 -1.57 15.58 -2.41
C ALA A 95 -0.34 15.08 -1.61
N ARG A 96 -0.35 15.24 -0.26
CA ARG A 96 0.72 14.71 0.61
C ARG A 96 0.71 13.19 0.72
N LEU A 97 -0.42 12.57 0.45
CA LEU A 97 -0.60 11.11 0.50
C LEU A 97 -0.49 10.45 -0.89
N ALA A 98 -0.12 11.18 -1.94
CA ALA A 98 -0.10 10.68 -3.32
C ALA A 98 0.75 9.42 -3.52
N GLU A 99 1.82 9.24 -2.74
CA GLU A 99 2.67 8.04 -2.78
C GLU A 99 2.07 6.83 -2.03
N ARG A 100 0.99 7.02 -1.27
CA ARG A 100 0.33 5.98 -0.46
C ARG A 100 -0.78 5.28 -1.24
N THR A 101 -0.41 4.49 -2.21
CA THR A 101 -1.36 3.72 -3.04
C THR A 101 -2.09 2.60 -2.27
N ASP A 102 -1.60 2.26 -1.09
CA ASP A 102 -2.17 1.28 -0.16
C ASP A 102 -3.34 1.82 0.68
N MET A 103 -3.56 3.14 0.66
CA MET A 103 -4.62 3.80 1.42
C MET A 103 -5.53 4.61 0.49
N PRO A 104 -6.55 3.98 -0.12
CA PRO A 104 -7.53 4.67 -0.94
C PRO A 104 -8.29 5.76 -0.18
N ILE A 105 -8.60 6.86 -0.86
CA ILE A 105 -9.27 8.02 -0.28
C ILE A 105 -10.70 8.12 -0.82
N ILE A 106 -11.65 8.30 0.09
CA ILE A 106 -13.06 8.60 -0.16
C ILE A 106 -13.31 10.00 0.36
N PHE A 107 -13.66 10.94 -0.50
CA PHE A 107 -14.05 12.26 -0.06
C PHE A 107 -15.51 12.31 0.39
N ILE A 108 -15.76 13.08 1.44
CA ILE A 108 -17.09 13.51 1.87
C ILE A 108 -17.11 15.03 1.89
N SER A 109 -18.23 15.68 1.52
CA SER A 109 -18.32 17.14 1.54
C SER A 109 -19.76 17.62 1.65
N GLY A 110 -19.98 18.66 2.45
CA GLY A 110 -21.27 19.38 2.48
C GLY A 110 -21.47 20.28 1.25
N HIS A 111 -20.41 20.63 0.54
CA HIS A 111 -20.43 21.49 -0.65
C HIS A 111 -19.57 20.81 -1.71
N GLY A 112 -20.20 20.03 -2.61
CA GLY A 112 -19.51 19.42 -3.74
C GLY A 112 -19.77 20.23 -4.99
N ASP A 113 -18.86 21.14 -5.36
CA ASP A 113 -18.89 21.70 -6.70
C ASP A 113 -18.21 20.74 -7.71
N VAL A 114 -18.60 20.83 -8.98
CA VAL A 114 -18.07 19.98 -10.03
C VAL A 114 -16.53 20.09 -10.17
N PRO A 115 -15.94 21.30 -10.18
CA PRO A 115 -14.50 21.47 -10.26
C PRO A 115 -13.73 20.74 -9.16
N MET A 116 -14.16 20.84 -7.90
CA MET A 116 -13.54 20.21 -6.75
C MET A 116 -13.62 18.68 -6.83
N THR A 117 -14.79 18.14 -7.17
CA THR A 117 -14.98 16.71 -7.39
C THR A 117 -14.05 16.18 -8.48
N VAL A 118 -13.97 16.87 -9.61
CA VAL A 118 -13.10 16.49 -10.72
C VAL A 118 -11.61 16.55 -10.30
N GLN A 119 -11.21 17.53 -9.52
CA GLN A 119 -9.84 17.63 -9.01
C GLN A 119 -9.49 16.46 -8.10
N ALA A 120 -10.36 16.14 -7.12
CA ALA A 120 -10.18 15.02 -6.20
C ALA A 120 -10.04 13.68 -6.94
N MET A 121 -10.94 13.43 -7.92
CA MET A 121 -10.94 12.20 -8.70
C MET A 121 -9.71 12.08 -9.61
N LYS A 122 -9.28 13.17 -10.25
CA LYS A 122 -8.03 13.20 -11.05
C LYS A 122 -6.78 12.97 -10.21
N ALA A 123 -6.80 13.39 -8.94
CA ALA A 123 -5.72 13.15 -8.00
C ALA A 123 -5.76 11.75 -7.35
N GLY A 124 -6.65 10.86 -7.81
CA GLY A 124 -6.67 9.44 -7.43
C GLY A 124 -7.61 9.09 -6.28
N ALA A 125 -8.53 9.97 -5.89
CA ALA A 125 -9.64 9.58 -5.02
C ALA A 125 -10.46 8.47 -5.68
N ILE A 126 -10.98 7.55 -4.88
CA ILE A 126 -11.80 6.46 -5.41
C ILE A 126 -13.28 6.82 -5.51
N GLU A 127 -13.72 7.76 -4.68
CA GLU A 127 -15.10 8.22 -4.66
C GLU A 127 -15.21 9.61 -4.02
N PHE A 128 -16.29 10.32 -4.34
CA PHE A 128 -16.65 11.60 -3.78
C PHE A 128 -18.14 11.60 -3.44
N LEU A 129 -18.47 11.69 -2.14
CA LEU A 129 -19.84 11.65 -1.64
C LEU A 129 -20.26 13.01 -1.07
N THR A 130 -21.41 13.52 -1.52
CA THR A 130 -21.99 14.76 -0.98
C THR A 130 -22.83 14.47 0.28
N LYS A 131 -22.62 15.22 1.34
CA LYS A 131 -23.47 15.20 2.54
C LYS A 131 -24.84 15.86 2.24
N PRO A 132 -25.98 15.27 2.63
CA PRO A 132 -26.11 13.97 3.29
C PRO A 132 -26.00 12.80 2.29
N PHE A 133 -25.29 11.77 2.67
CA PHE A 133 -25.17 10.52 1.91
C PHE A 133 -25.89 9.38 2.64
N LYS A 134 -26.17 8.29 1.93
CA LYS A 134 -26.77 7.10 2.53
C LYS A 134 -25.68 6.20 3.12
N ASP A 135 -25.95 5.60 4.28
CA ASP A 135 -25.01 4.72 4.98
C ASP A 135 -24.58 3.51 4.13
N ASP A 136 -25.53 2.91 3.40
CA ASP A 136 -25.28 1.76 2.53
C ASP A 136 -24.30 2.10 1.39
N VAL A 137 -24.39 3.31 0.82
CA VAL A 137 -23.49 3.80 -0.21
C VAL A 137 -22.08 3.97 0.35
N LEU A 138 -21.93 4.63 1.51
CA LEU A 138 -20.63 4.79 2.15
C LEU A 138 -20.00 3.44 2.52
N LEU A 139 -20.77 2.53 3.12
CA LEU A 139 -20.28 1.19 3.50
C LEU A 139 -19.85 0.36 2.28
N ALA A 140 -20.59 0.44 1.17
CA ALA A 140 -20.20 -0.23 -0.08
C ALA A 140 -18.89 0.34 -0.64
N THR A 141 -18.74 1.66 -0.60
CA THR A 141 -17.51 2.35 -1.04
C THR A 141 -16.31 1.99 -0.15
N ILE A 142 -16.47 2.00 1.17
CA ILE A 142 -15.43 1.57 2.12
C ILE A 142 -14.99 0.12 1.84
N ARG A 143 -15.93 -0.81 1.61
CA ARG A 143 -15.61 -2.20 1.30
C ARG A 143 -14.76 -2.31 0.04
N GLY A 144 -15.12 -1.60 -1.01
CA GLY A 144 -14.32 -1.53 -2.25
C GLY A 144 -12.93 -0.93 -2.05
N ALA A 145 -12.83 0.10 -1.20
CA ALA A 145 -11.57 0.73 -0.82
C ALA A 145 -10.65 -0.23 -0.07
N LEU A 146 -11.16 -0.91 0.93
CA LEU A 146 -10.39 -1.88 1.73
C LEU A 146 -9.88 -3.05 0.87
N GLU A 147 -10.65 -3.51 -0.11
CA GLU A 147 -10.19 -4.54 -1.03
C GLU A 147 -9.04 -4.04 -1.92
N ARG A 148 -9.12 -2.81 -2.43
CA ARG A 148 -7.99 -2.18 -3.16
C ARG A 148 -6.74 -2.07 -2.29
N SER A 149 -6.91 -1.69 -1.02
CA SER A 149 -5.81 -1.64 -0.04
C SER A 149 -5.17 -3.01 0.18
N ARG A 150 -5.96 -4.08 0.33
CA ARG A 150 -5.44 -5.46 0.45
C ARG A 150 -4.60 -5.85 -0.75
N VAL A 151 -5.08 -5.59 -1.95
CA VAL A 151 -4.35 -5.90 -3.19
C VAL A 151 -3.04 -5.11 -3.27
N ALA A 152 -3.05 -3.83 -2.89
CA ALA A 152 -1.85 -2.99 -2.90
C ALA A 152 -0.80 -3.50 -1.89
N LEU A 153 -1.23 -3.83 -0.66
CA LEU A 153 -0.34 -4.37 0.38
C LEU A 153 0.27 -5.72 -0.01
N ARG A 154 -0.51 -6.62 -0.62
CA ARG A 154 0.01 -7.90 -1.14
C ARG A 154 1.09 -7.68 -2.19
N LYS A 155 0.84 -6.81 -3.16
CA LYS A 155 1.84 -6.46 -4.19
C LYS A 155 3.11 -5.87 -3.59
N GLU A 156 2.97 -5.01 -2.59
CA GLU A 156 4.12 -4.41 -1.89
C GLU A 156 4.93 -5.47 -1.13
N ALA A 157 4.25 -6.38 -0.40
CA ALA A 157 4.89 -7.48 0.31
C ALA A 157 5.63 -8.43 -0.64
N GLU A 158 5.01 -8.83 -1.76
CA GLU A 158 5.66 -9.65 -2.80
C GLU A 158 6.91 -8.96 -3.37
N MET A 159 6.81 -7.65 -3.61
CA MET A 159 7.96 -6.86 -4.08
C MET A 159 9.05 -6.76 -3.02
N GLY A 160 8.69 -6.66 -1.74
CA GLY A 160 9.63 -6.72 -0.62
C GLY A 160 10.43 -8.02 -0.63
N VAL A 161 9.75 -9.17 -0.63
CA VAL A 161 10.38 -10.50 -0.70
C VAL A 161 11.30 -10.63 -1.93
N LEU A 162 10.88 -10.11 -3.06
CA LEU A 162 11.66 -10.15 -4.29
C LEU A 162 12.92 -9.27 -4.20
N ARG A 163 12.83 -8.08 -3.61
CA ARG A 163 13.98 -7.20 -3.35
C ARG A 163 14.98 -7.84 -2.38
N ASP A 164 14.50 -8.47 -1.30
CA ASP A 164 15.34 -9.17 -0.34
C ASP A 164 16.06 -10.36 -0.98
N SER A 165 15.36 -11.13 -1.82
CA SER A 165 15.94 -12.21 -2.61
C SER A 165 17.09 -11.70 -3.49
N TYR A 166 16.88 -10.59 -4.20
CA TYR A 166 17.90 -9.97 -5.05
C TYR A 166 19.06 -9.39 -4.24
N ALA A 167 18.80 -8.75 -3.12
CA ALA A 167 19.82 -8.22 -2.20
C ALA A 167 20.70 -9.34 -1.62
N SER A 168 20.21 -10.57 -1.52
CA SER A 168 20.96 -11.74 -1.06
C SER A 168 21.97 -12.25 -2.10
N LEU A 169 21.89 -11.80 -3.35
CA LEU A 169 22.84 -12.17 -4.40
C LEU A 169 24.19 -11.47 -4.18
N THR A 170 25.28 -12.22 -4.35
CA THR A 170 26.61 -11.60 -4.40
C THR A 170 26.75 -10.74 -5.66
N PRO A 171 27.69 -9.78 -5.70
CA PRO A 171 27.91 -8.96 -6.89
C PRO A 171 28.13 -9.80 -8.15
N ARG A 172 28.80 -10.96 -8.01
CA ARG A 172 29.04 -11.86 -9.13
C ARG A 172 27.78 -12.57 -9.61
N GLU A 173 26.93 -12.99 -8.67
CA GLU A 173 25.63 -13.58 -9.01
C GLU A 173 24.70 -12.56 -9.69
N GLN A 174 24.72 -11.29 -9.25
CA GLN A 174 23.96 -10.22 -9.91
C GLN A 174 24.44 -9.98 -11.36
N GLN A 175 25.76 -9.99 -11.60
CA GLN A 175 26.31 -9.89 -12.95
C GLN A 175 25.86 -11.07 -13.83
N VAL A 176 25.98 -12.30 -13.30
CA VAL A 176 25.51 -13.50 -14.03
C VAL A 176 24.01 -13.42 -14.31
N MET A 177 23.19 -13.04 -13.31
CA MET A 177 21.74 -12.87 -13.48
C MET A 177 21.42 -11.88 -14.60
N SER A 178 22.03 -10.69 -14.59
CA SER A 178 21.81 -9.65 -15.61
C SER A 178 22.09 -10.14 -17.03
N LEU A 179 23.18 -10.88 -17.25
CA LEU A 179 23.53 -11.42 -18.56
C LEU A 179 22.64 -12.60 -18.98
N VAL A 180 22.25 -13.46 -18.03
CA VAL A 180 21.37 -14.60 -18.30
C VAL A 180 19.96 -14.15 -18.68
N VAL A 181 19.39 -13.16 -17.97
CA VAL A 181 18.06 -12.62 -18.29
C VAL A 181 18.05 -11.80 -19.58
N SER A 182 19.24 -11.36 -20.06
CA SER A 182 19.42 -10.77 -21.39
C SER A 182 19.44 -11.80 -22.54
N GLY A 183 19.34 -13.09 -22.21
CA GLY A 183 19.32 -14.18 -23.20
C GLY A 183 20.68 -14.72 -23.57
N LEU A 184 21.78 -14.36 -22.90
CA LEU A 184 23.12 -14.90 -23.20
C LEU A 184 23.23 -16.37 -22.76
N LEU A 185 23.85 -17.17 -23.58
CA LEU A 185 24.22 -18.56 -23.27
C LEU A 185 25.36 -18.59 -22.25
N ASN A 186 25.47 -19.67 -21.47
CA ASN A 186 26.53 -19.78 -20.44
C ASN A 186 27.93 -19.53 -20.97
N LYS A 187 28.26 -20.00 -22.20
CA LYS A 187 29.53 -19.75 -22.85
C LYS A 187 29.78 -18.26 -23.10
N GLN A 188 28.74 -17.53 -23.54
CA GLN A 188 28.83 -16.09 -23.78
C GLN A 188 29.00 -15.32 -22.47
N VAL A 189 28.21 -15.68 -21.41
CA VAL A 189 28.36 -15.12 -20.07
C VAL A 189 29.78 -15.36 -19.54
N GLY A 190 30.35 -16.54 -19.75
CA GLY A 190 31.71 -16.86 -19.37
C GLY A 190 32.73 -15.95 -20.06
N GLY A 191 32.58 -15.71 -21.39
CA GLY A 191 33.41 -14.78 -22.13
C GLY A 191 33.32 -13.34 -21.62
N GLU A 192 32.12 -12.83 -21.40
CA GLU A 192 31.89 -11.47 -20.88
C GLU A 192 32.48 -11.26 -19.48
N LEU A 193 32.44 -12.29 -18.65
CA LEU A 193 32.86 -12.20 -17.25
C LEU A 193 34.26 -12.72 -16.96
N GLY A 194 34.96 -13.28 -17.98
CA GLY A 194 36.28 -13.85 -17.83
C GLY A 194 36.35 -15.10 -16.94
N ILE A 195 35.29 -15.95 -16.96
CA ILE A 195 35.22 -17.17 -16.14
C ILE A 195 34.80 -18.39 -16.98
N SER A 196 35.07 -19.60 -16.49
CA SER A 196 34.69 -20.83 -17.18
C SER A 196 33.15 -20.99 -17.24
N GLU A 197 32.69 -21.72 -18.28
CA GLU A 197 31.27 -22.08 -18.39
C GLU A 197 30.77 -22.88 -17.18
N ILE A 198 31.62 -23.71 -16.59
CA ILE A 198 31.29 -24.48 -15.37
C ILE A 198 31.03 -23.53 -14.21
N THR A 199 31.85 -22.50 -14.05
CA THR A 199 31.67 -21.47 -13.03
C THR A 199 30.38 -20.68 -13.24
N VAL A 200 30.05 -20.35 -14.50
CA VAL A 200 28.76 -19.70 -14.84
C VAL A 200 27.59 -20.60 -14.44
N LYS A 201 27.62 -21.90 -14.75
CA LYS A 201 26.57 -22.85 -14.35
C LYS A 201 26.40 -22.90 -12.84
N ALA A 202 27.49 -22.88 -12.06
CA ALA A 202 27.45 -22.85 -10.61
C ALA A 202 26.77 -21.57 -10.10
N HIS A 203 27.20 -20.37 -10.57
CA HIS A 203 26.56 -19.11 -10.19
C HIS A 203 25.09 -19.05 -10.60
N ARG A 204 24.75 -19.52 -11.81
CA ARG A 204 23.37 -19.58 -12.28
C ARG A 204 22.50 -20.44 -11.36
N GLY A 205 22.99 -21.60 -10.92
CA GLY A 205 22.29 -22.44 -9.94
C GLY A 205 22.03 -21.71 -8.62
N GLN A 206 23.01 -20.94 -8.12
CA GLN A 206 22.83 -20.12 -6.92
C GLN A 206 21.82 -18.99 -7.11
N VAL A 207 21.86 -18.31 -8.29
CA VAL A 207 20.89 -17.28 -8.65
C VAL A 207 19.48 -17.87 -8.65
N MET A 208 19.25 -18.99 -9.36
CA MET A 208 17.93 -19.64 -9.40
C MET A 208 17.42 -19.96 -8.01
N ARG A 209 18.27 -20.53 -7.15
CA ARG A 209 17.91 -20.88 -5.77
C ARG A 209 17.57 -19.66 -4.91
N LYS A 210 18.43 -18.63 -4.90
CA LYS A 210 18.26 -17.42 -4.07
C LYS A 210 17.07 -16.59 -4.53
N MET A 211 16.87 -16.48 -5.84
CA MET A 211 15.72 -15.80 -6.44
C MET A 211 14.43 -16.62 -6.36
N ARG A 212 14.50 -17.87 -5.85
CA ARG A 212 13.39 -18.82 -5.82
C ARG A 212 12.71 -18.93 -7.19
N ALA A 213 13.52 -19.01 -8.25
CA ALA A 213 13.04 -19.09 -9.62
C ALA A 213 12.95 -20.55 -10.07
N ASP A 214 11.77 -20.98 -10.51
CA ASP A 214 11.51 -22.37 -10.94
C ASP A 214 11.97 -22.63 -12.38
N SER A 215 12.11 -21.56 -13.15
CA SER A 215 12.53 -21.62 -14.56
C SER A 215 13.22 -20.33 -14.99
N LEU A 216 13.90 -20.39 -16.15
CA LEU A 216 14.49 -19.18 -16.74
C LEU A 216 13.43 -18.10 -17.09
N PRO A 217 12.28 -18.42 -17.68
CA PRO A 217 11.20 -17.45 -17.87
C PRO A 217 10.73 -16.80 -16.58
N ASP A 218 10.64 -17.55 -15.48
CA ASP A 218 10.27 -17.01 -14.16
C ASP A 218 11.36 -16.05 -13.65
N LEU A 219 12.64 -16.41 -13.78
CA LEU A 219 13.74 -15.51 -13.43
C LEU A 219 13.70 -14.21 -14.25
N VAL A 220 13.39 -14.28 -15.55
CA VAL A 220 13.25 -13.10 -16.42
C VAL A 220 12.10 -12.21 -15.95
N THR A 221 10.96 -12.80 -15.59
CA THR A 221 9.80 -12.06 -15.04
C THR A 221 10.15 -11.36 -13.73
N LYS A 222 10.83 -12.06 -12.81
CA LYS A 222 11.30 -11.50 -11.54
C LYS A 222 12.29 -10.35 -11.74
N ALA A 223 13.25 -10.52 -12.67
CA ALA A 223 14.21 -9.48 -13.03
C ALA A 223 13.52 -8.23 -13.60
N ALA A 224 12.54 -8.41 -14.48
CA ALA A 224 11.76 -7.31 -15.06
C ALA A 224 10.97 -6.54 -13.96
N ARG A 225 10.35 -7.24 -13.01
CA ARG A 225 9.66 -6.62 -11.86
C ARG A 225 10.61 -5.80 -10.98
N LEU A 226 11.88 -6.21 -10.86
CA LEU A 226 12.92 -5.48 -10.12
C LEU A 226 13.52 -4.30 -10.90
N GLY A 227 13.19 -4.14 -12.17
CA GLY A 227 13.85 -3.17 -13.06
C GLY A 227 15.31 -3.50 -13.33
N VAL A 228 15.73 -4.75 -13.13
CA VAL A 228 17.07 -5.22 -13.52
C VAL A 228 17.17 -5.16 -15.03
N ARG A 229 17.90 -4.16 -15.51
CA ARG A 229 18.11 -3.97 -16.97
C ARG A 229 18.91 -5.13 -17.52
N SER A 230 18.44 -5.70 -18.64
CA SER A 230 19.30 -6.49 -19.50
C SER A 230 20.52 -5.65 -19.87
N ALA A 231 21.72 -6.21 -19.75
CA ALA A 231 22.92 -5.54 -20.23
C ALA A 231 22.72 -5.27 -21.73
N SER A 232 22.37 -4.02 -22.07
CA SER A 232 22.20 -3.60 -23.47
C SER A 232 23.53 -3.76 -24.14
N LYS A 233 23.62 -4.56 -25.24
CA LYS A 233 24.79 -4.58 -26.11
C LYS A 233 25.11 -3.14 -26.51
N ARG A 234 26.26 -2.64 -26.08
CA ARG A 234 26.94 -1.56 -26.81
C ARG A 234 27.55 -2.13 -28.09
#